data_e74a567f0e51be71355a4e31782816b2
#
_entry.id   e74a567f0e51be71355a4e31782816b2
#
_cell.length_a   1.000
_cell.length_b   1.000
_cell.length_c   1.000
_cell.angle_alpha   90.00
_cell.angle_beta   90.00
_cell.angle_gamma   90.00
#
_symmetry.space_group_name_H-M   'P 1'
#
loop_
_entity.id
_entity.type
_entity.pdbx_description
1 polymer ?
#
loop_
_entity_poly.entity_id
_entity_poly.type
_entity_poly.pdbx_seq_one_letter_code
_entity_poly.pdbx_strand_id
1 'polypeptide(L)'
;MMQANTGVRFETKDPLLSQLVKQAEEKCRLNIKNFGGDPVLVEGGGYEKIWLETQPMGGAMYASRDFATGLNNSLMFMRHQRADGRIPGSIAVIDGKVVPQFNKFQGFCFPEPALDLYYLGGKDAEYLAQLAKTLEAFDAYLWRVRDSDGDGCLETWCKYDTGEDHAMRYADAPDPWEEETPPQGCTAVPIASMDVMSYSYACRETLAEIARISGDAEAQAQWAAKAKAVQDKMVSYLWDDARGAMFDRDKNHNQMLWRSALSRSTC
;
A
#
# COMPACT_ATOMS: atom_id res chain seq x y z
N MET A 1 0.35 -8.20 -24.43
CA MET A 1 1.51 -7.43 -23.93
C MET A 1 1.05 -6.00 -23.78
N MET A 2 1.01 -5.50 -22.53
CA MET A 2 0.58 -4.13 -22.25
C MET A 2 1.53 -3.13 -22.91
N GLN A 3 0.98 -2.21 -23.68
CA GLN A 3 1.75 -1.16 -24.36
C GLN A 3 1.05 0.17 -24.10
N ALA A 4 1.74 1.13 -23.49
CA ALA A 4 1.24 2.47 -23.27
C ALA A 4 1.97 3.48 -24.15
N ASN A 5 1.24 4.50 -24.58
CA ASN A 5 1.86 5.64 -25.24
C ASN A 5 2.42 6.59 -24.16
N THR A 6 3.73 6.64 -24.05
CA THR A 6 4.47 7.37 -23.03
C THR A 6 5.02 8.72 -23.49
N GLY A 7 4.37 9.34 -24.46
CA GLY A 7 4.80 10.62 -25.07
C GLY A 7 4.56 11.88 -24.23
N VAL A 8 4.75 11.83 -22.91
CA VAL A 8 4.57 13.02 -22.04
C VAL A 8 5.67 14.03 -22.32
N ARG A 9 5.26 15.28 -22.64
CA ARG A 9 6.13 16.44 -22.79
C ARG A 9 5.75 17.52 -21.79
N PHE A 10 6.76 18.15 -21.20
CA PHE A 10 6.59 19.31 -20.36
C PHE A 10 7.18 20.54 -21.05
N GLU A 11 6.37 21.54 -21.27
CA GLU A 11 6.77 22.80 -21.90
C GLU A 11 6.38 23.98 -21.00
N THR A 12 7.32 24.87 -20.74
CA THR A 12 7.08 26.10 -19.96
C THR A 12 8.02 27.20 -20.42
N LYS A 13 7.58 28.46 -20.28
CA LYS A 13 8.44 29.64 -20.50
C LYS A 13 9.27 29.99 -19.29
N ASP A 14 9.00 29.40 -18.13
CA ASP A 14 9.77 29.58 -16.90
C ASP A 14 11.02 28.69 -16.92
N PRO A 15 12.23 29.28 -16.96
CA PRO A 15 13.47 28.50 -17.03
C PRO A 15 13.75 27.70 -15.76
N LEU A 16 13.28 28.17 -14.59
CA LEU A 16 13.45 27.46 -13.33
C LEU A 16 12.60 26.18 -13.29
N LEU A 17 11.34 26.27 -13.69
CA LEU A 17 10.45 25.10 -13.79
C LEU A 17 10.97 24.10 -14.83
N SER A 18 11.45 24.59 -15.99
CA SER A 18 12.04 23.72 -17.01
C SER A 18 13.25 22.96 -16.47
N GLN A 19 14.13 23.65 -15.75
CA GLN A 19 15.30 23.04 -15.12
C GLN A 19 14.91 22.02 -14.04
N LEU A 20 13.93 22.37 -13.19
CA LEU A 20 13.45 21.50 -12.10
C LEU A 20 12.91 20.16 -12.64
N VAL A 21 12.05 20.23 -13.66
CA VAL A 21 11.47 19.02 -14.29
C VAL A 21 12.58 18.16 -14.92
N LYS A 22 13.52 18.79 -15.65
CA LYS A 22 14.66 18.07 -16.24
C LYS A 22 15.49 17.34 -15.18
N GLN A 23 15.78 18.00 -14.06
CA GLN A 23 16.52 17.40 -12.95
C GLN A 23 15.74 16.27 -12.27
N ALA A 24 14.42 16.43 -12.09
CA ALA A 24 13.55 15.39 -11.52
C ALA A 24 13.52 14.14 -12.42
N GLU A 25 13.39 14.32 -13.74
CA GLU A 25 13.42 13.19 -14.69
C GLU A 25 14.78 12.48 -14.68
N GLU A 26 15.87 13.23 -14.60
CA GLU A 26 17.20 12.63 -14.48
C GLU A 26 17.37 11.85 -13.16
N LYS A 27 16.88 12.38 -12.06
CA LYS A 27 16.86 11.67 -10.76
C LYS A 27 16.05 10.38 -10.83
N CYS A 28 14.89 10.38 -11.45
CA CYS A 28 14.11 9.15 -11.65
C CYS A 28 14.91 8.10 -12.43
N ARG A 29 15.57 8.48 -13.53
CA ARG A 29 16.41 7.56 -14.32
C ARG A 29 17.56 6.95 -13.52
N LEU A 30 18.22 7.74 -12.69
CA LEU A 30 19.31 7.27 -11.80
C LEU A 30 18.83 6.30 -10.72
N ASN A 31 17.53 6.36 -10.37
CA ASN A 31 16.90 5.50 -9.38
C ASN A 31 16.19 4.28 -9.99
N ILE A 32 16.37 4.01 -11.28
CA ILE A 32 15.94 2.75 -11.88
C ILE A 32 17.01 1.70 -11.62
N LYS A 33 16.64 0.62 -10.95
CA LYS A 33 17.52 -0.49 -10.58
C LYS A 33 17.03 -1.79 -11.20
N ASN A 34 17.94 -2.75 -11.33
CA ASN A 34 17.62 -4.07 -11.89
C ASN A 34 17.20 -5.03 -10.77
N PHE A 35 15.97 -5.53 -10.84
CA PHE A 35 15.42 -6.54 -9.93
C PHE A 35 15.23 -7.86 -10.68
N GLY A 36 16.31 -8.65 -10.76
CA GLY A 36 16.25 -9.98 -11.41
C GLY A 36 16.01 -9.94 -12.94
N GLY A 37 16.41 -8.87 -13.60
CA GLY A 37 16.18 -8.65 -15.03
C GLY A 37 15.14 -7.56 -15.33
N ASP A 38 14.29 -7.24 -14.38
CA ASP A 38 13.26 -6.21 -14.52
C ASP A 38 13.78 -4.83 -14.06
N PRO A 39 13.64 -3.75 -14.83
CA PRO A 39 13.88 -2.40 -14.37
C PRO A 39 12.77 -1.97 -13.40
N VAL A 40 13.15 -1.44 -12.25
CA VAL A 40 12.23 -1.00 -11.20
C VAL A 40 12.68 0.35 -10.64
N LEU A 41 11.74 1.27 -10.44
CA LEU A 41 12.02 2.55 -9.81
C LEU A 41 12.07 2.37 -8.29
N VAL A 42 13.24 2.67 -7.69
CA VAL A 42 13.42 2.70 -6.23
C VAL A 42 13.22 4.11 -5.69
N GLU A 43 13.07 4.23 -4.37
CA GLU A 43 12.88 5.52 -3.71
C GLU A 43 14.04 6.49 -3.96
N GLY A 44 15.28 5.99 -3.93
CA GLY A 44 16.49 6.80 -4.10
C GLY A 44 17.03 7.34 -2.79
N GLY A 45 18.00 8.28 -2.88
CA GLY A 45 18.60 8.87 -1.69
C GLY A 45 19.37 7.90 -0.79
N GLY A 46 19.81 6.74 -1.34
CA GLY A 46 20.47 5.66 -0.58
C GLY A 46 19.54 4.46 -0.29
N TYR A 47 18.25 4.59 -0.56
CA TYR A 47 17.30 3.47 -0.44
C TYR A 47 17.21 2.71 -1.77
N GLU A 48 17.80 1.51 -1.80
CA GLU A 48 17.85 0.64 -2.99
C GLU A 48 16.79 -0.48 -2.94
N LYS A 49 15.76 -0.28 -2.14
CA LYS A 49 14.60 -1.17 -2.01
C LYS A 49 13.37 -0.56 -2.67
N ILE A 50 12.38 -1.38 -2.90
CA ILE A 50 11.02 -0.92 -3.13
C ILE A 50 10.17 -1.20 -1.89
N TRP A 51 9.37 -0.21 -1.50
CA TRP A 51 8.50 -0.25 -0.34
C TRP A 51 7.03 -0.29 -0.79
N LEU A 52 6.21 -1.07 -0.11
CA LEU A 52 4.78 -1.19 -0.43
C LEU A 52 4.03 0.13 -0.23
N GLU A 53 4.56 0.99 0.61
CA GLU A 53 4.10 2.33 0.91
C GLU A 53 4.19 3.29 -0.29
N THR A 54 5.30 3.29 -1.00
CA THR A 54 5.65 4.38 -1.93
C THR A 54 5.85 3.93 -3.37
N GLN A 55 6.47 2.76 -3.61
CA GLN A 55 6.88 2.40 -4.96
C GLN A 55 5.75 1.97 -5.91
N PRO A 56 4.64 1.36 -5.48
CA PRO A 56 3.50 1.16 -6.39
C PRO A 56 2.96 2.49 -6.92
N MET A 57 2.80 3.50 -6.07
CA MET A 57 2.39 4.84 -6.46
C MET A 57 3.44 5.54 -7.33
N GLY A 58 4.72 5.51 -6.90
CA GLY A 58 5.82 6.09 -7.66
C GLY A 58 5.96 5.45 -9.04
N GLY A 59 5.78 4.13 -9.14
CA GLY A 59 5.75 3.39 -10.39
C GLY A 59 4.60 3.82 -11.30
N ALA A 60 3.39 3.91 -10.78
CA ALA A 60 2.23 4.37 -11.56
C ALA A 60 2.41 5.80 -12.07
N MET A 61 2.94 6.70 -11.25
CA MET A 61 3.29 8.07 -11.69
C MET A 61 4.37 8.08 -12.79
N TYR A 62 5.37 7.22 -12.69
CA TYR A 62 6.47 7.13 -13.66
C TYR A 62 6.06 6.39 -14.95
N ALA A 63 5.03 5.55 -14.91
CA ALA A 63 4.54 4.77 -16.04
C ALA A 63 4.20 5.61 -17.28
N SER A 64 3.82 6.88 -17.10
CA SER A 64 3.62 7.81 -18.20
C SER A 64 4.90 8.16 -18.98
N ARG A 65 6.07 7.86 -18.43
CA ARG A 65 7.40 8.07 -19.03
C ARG A 65 8.06 6.77 -19.49
N ASP A 66 7.98 5.76 -18.65
CA ASP A 66 8.44 4.39 -18.95
C ASP A 66 7.44 3.41 -18.32
N PHE A 67 6.54 2.92 -19.16
CA PHE A 67 5.46 2.04 -18.72
C PHE A 67 5.99 0.71 -18.17
N ALA A 68 7.02 0.13 -18.78
CA ALA A 68 7.57 -1.14 -18.35
C ALA A 68 8.17 -1.05 -16.94
N THR A 69 8.95 0.00 -16.66
CA THR A 69 9.48 0.27 -15.31
C THR A 69 8.36 0.49 -14.31
N GLY A 70 7.38 1.34 -14.65
CA GLY A 70 6.23 1.61 -13.76
C GLY A 70 5.40 0.37 -13.46
N LEU A 71 5.14 -0.45 -14.47
CA LEU A 71 4.42 -1.73 -14.33
C LEU A 71 5.17 -2.71 -13.42
N ASN A 72 6.49 -2.81 -13.58
CA ASN A 72 7.31 -3.70 -12.77
C ASN A 72 7.26 -3.35 -11.27
N ASN A 73 7.09 -2.08 -10.90
CA ASN A 73 6.91 -1.68 -9.49
C ASN A 73 5.70 -2.36 -8.84
N SER A 74 4.60 -2.56 -9.56
CA SER A 74 3.44 -3.30 -9.05
C SER A 74 3.59 -4.82 -9.21
N LEU A 75 4.09 -5.29 -10.37
CA LEU A 75 4.28 -6.72 -10.62
C LEU A 75 5.24 -7.38 -9.64
N MET A 76 6.24 -6.66 -9.13
CA MET A 76 7.15 -7.19 -8.11
C MET A 76 6.40 -7.61 -6.85
N PHE A 77 5.47 -6.80 -6.35
CA PHE A 77 4.67 -7.14 -5.18
C PHE A 77 3.71 -8.29 -5.45
N MET A 78 3.06 -8.33 -6.63
CA MET A 78 2.15 -9.41 -7.01
C MET A 78 2.89 -10.76 -7.11
N ARG A 79 4.05 -10.79 -7.78
CA ARG A 79 4.84 -12.01 -8.00
C ARG A 79 5.43 -12.57 -6.72
N HIS A 80 5.69 -11.73 -5.73
CA HIS A 80 6.29 -12.13 -4.46
C HIS A 80 5.27 -12.20 -3.32
N GLN A 81 3.97 -12.17 -3.63
CA GLN A 81 2.93 -12.44 -2.64
C GLN A 81 3.07 -13.87 -2.09
N ARG A 82 3.01 -14.05 -0.78
CA ARG A 82 3.01 -15.37 -0.15
C ARG A 82 1.74 -16.14 -0.47
N ALA A 83 1.80 -17.47 -0.38
CA ALA A 83 0.66 -18.35 -0.63
C ALA A 83 -0.53 -18.12 0.31
N ASP A 84 -0.29 -17.57 1.50
CA ASP A 84 -1.30 -17.20 2.48
C ASP A 84 -1.95 -15.83 2.22
N GLY A 85 -1.50 -15.11 1.20
CA GLY A 85 -2.04 -13.83 0.76
C GLY A 85 -1.23 -12.60 1.19
N ARG A 86 -0.23 -12.73 2.08
CA ARG A 86 0.56 -11.58 2.52
C ARG A 86 1.41 -11.00 1.39
N ILE A 87 1.28 -9.70 1.13
CA ILE A 87 2.16 -8.94 0.24
C ILE A 87 3.42 -8.53 1.05
N PRO A 88 4.64 -8.60 0.47
CA PRO A 88 5.83 -8.13 1.17
C PRO A 88 5.77 -6.60 1.42
N GLY A 89 6.19 -6.17 2.59
CA GLY A 89 6.28 -4.74 2.92
C GLY A 89 7.42 -4.03 2.18
N SER A 90 8.46 -4.78 1.80
CA SER A 90 9.53 -4.29 0.94
C SER A 90 10.17 -5.43 0.15
N ILE A 91 10.84 -5.07 -0.95
CA ILE A 91 11.63 -6.01 -1.76
C ILE A 91 12.99 -5.38 -2.01
N ALA A 92 14.06 -6.14 -1.83
CA ALA A 92 15.43 -5.71 -2.04
C ALA A 92 16.16 -6.63 -3.02
N VAL A 93 17.29 -6.17 -3.55
CA VAL A 93 18.27 -7.05 -4.20
C VAL A 93 19.43 -7.26 -3.23
N ILE A 94 19.64 -8.51 -2.80
CA ILE A 94 20.70 -8.91 -1.88
C ILE A 94 21.53 -9.99 -2.57
N ASP A 95 22.82 -9.77 -2.71
CA ASP A 95 23.75 -10.68 -3.41
C ASP A 95 23.23 -11.08 -4.80
N GLY A 96 22.67 -10.12 -5.55
CA GLY A 96 22.13 -10.32 -6.89
C GLY A 96 20.78 -11.05 -6.97
N LYS A 97 20.17 -11.37 -5.82
CA LYS A 97 18.86 -12.04 -5.74
C LYS A 97 17.78 -11.08 -5.27
N VAL A 98 16.60 -11.18 -5.87
CA VAL A 98 15.41 -10.46 -5.41
C VAL A 98 14.88 -11.11 -4.14
N VAL A 99 14.81 -10.35 -3.04
CA VAL A 99 14.44 -10.85 -1.72
C VAL A 99 13.25 -10.07 -1.19
N PRO A 100 12.05 -10.67 -1.13
CA PRO A 100 10.88 -10.09 -0.48
C PRO A 100 11.04 -10.14 1.04
N GLN A 101 10.58 -9.10 1.74
CA GLN A 101 10.67 -8.96 3.19
C GLN A 101 9.27 -8.84 3.80
N PHE A 102 8.96 -9.68 4.79
CA PHE A 102 7.62 -9.81 5.39
C PHE A 102 7.57 -9.40 6.87
N ASN A 103 8.64 -8.81 7.38
CA ASN A 103 8.77 -8.44 8.78
C ASN A 103 8.05 -7.14 9.18
N LYS A 104 7.25 -6.58 8.31
CA LYS A 104 6.42 -5.38 8.48
C LYS A 104 5.53 -5.19 7.25
N PHE A 105 4.49 -4.36 7.33
CA PHE A 105 3.76 -3.94 6.13
C PHE A 105 4.46 -2.77 5.43
N GLN A 106 5.07 -1.87 6.17
CA GLN A 106 5.71 -0.65 5.69
C GLN A 106 4.73 0.26 4.94
N GLY A 107 3.52 0.42 5.47
CA GLY A 107 2.45 1.14 4.81
C GLY A 107 1.81 0.36 3.64
N PHE A 108 0.87 0.98 2.96
CA PHE A 108 0.18 0.35 1.84
C PHE A 108 -0.40 1.40 0.88
N CYS A 109 0.18 1.51 -0.30
CA CYS A 109 -0.34 2.37 -1.36
C CYS A 109 -0.33 1.60 -2.69
N PHE A 110 -1.08 0.49 -2.75
CA PHE A 110 -0.97 -0.48 -3.83
C PHE A 110 -2.21 -0.59 -4.74
N PRO A 111 -3.47 -0.70 -4.23
CA PRO A 111 -4.61 -1.09 -5.06
C PRO A 111 -4.92 -0.10 -6.18
N GLU A 112 -5.12 1.17 -5.85
CA GLU A 112 -5.47 2.22 -6.80
C GLU A 112 -4.35 2.48 -7.83
N PRO A 113 -3.06 2.66 -7.44
CA PRO A 113 -1.97 2.78 -8.40
C PRO A 113 -1.83 1.57 -9.34
N ALA A 114 -2.08 0.36 -8.84
CA ALA A 114 -2.06 -0.83 -9.68
C ALA A 114 -3.24 -0.85 -10.68
N LEU A 115 -4.41 -0.36 -10.29
CA LEU A 115 -5.54 -0.21 -11.20
C LEU A 115 -5.30 0.90 -12.25
N ASP A 116 -4.62 1.98 -11.89
CA ASP A 116 -4.22 3.02 -12.84
C ASP A 116 -3.32 2.45 -13.95
N LEU A 117 -2.42 1.53 -13.61
CA LEU A 117 -1.58 0.83 -14.60
C LEU A 117 -2.41 -0.02 -15.58
N TYR A 118 -3.52 -0.61 -15.13
CA TYR A 118 -4.46 -1.28 -16.04
C TYR A 118 -5.02 -0.32 -17.08
N TYR A 119 -5.47 0.87 -16.66
CA TYR A 119 -6.00 1.87 -17.60
C TYR A 119 -4.92 2.42 -18.53
N LEU A 120 -3.74 2.74 -18.01
CA LEU A 120 -2.61 3.23 -18.79
C LEU A 120 -2.10 2.17 -19.79
N GLY A 121 -2.11 0.91 -19.41
CA GLY A 121 -1.58 -0.22 -20.19
C GLY A 121 -2.52 -0.81 -21.23
N GLY A 122 -3.62 -0.14 -21.54
CA GLY A 122 -4.54 -0.59 -22.59
C GLY A 122 -5.55 -1.63 -22.16
N LYS A 123 -5.83 -1.73 -20.85
CA LYS A 123 -6.90 -2.55 -20.26
C LYS A 123 -6.69 -4.06 -20.46
N ASP A 124 -5.50 -4.53 -20.14
CA ASP A 124 -5.13 -5.94 -20.22
C ASP A 124 -5.91 -6.78 -19.20
N ALA A 125 -6.70 -7.74 -19.68
CA ALA A 125 -7.58 -8.56 -18.86
C ALA A 125 -6.80 -9.55 -17.96
N GLU A 126 -5.64 -10.05 -18.39
CA GLU A 126 -4.83 -10.96 -17.56
C GLU A 126 -4.23 -10.21 -16.37
N TYR A 127 -3.75 -8.99 -16.61
CA TYR A 127 -3.27 -8.12 -15.54
C TYR A 127 -4.39 -7.81 -14.53
N LEU A 128 -5.58 -7.47 -15.01
CA LEU A 128 -6.74 -7.17 -14.15
C LEU A 128 -7.12 -8.37 -13.27
N ALA A 129 -7.14 -9.58 -13.86
CA ALA A 129 -7.42 -10.81 -13.12
C ALA A 129 -6.34 -11.14 -12.08
N GLN A 130 -5.06 -10.90 -12.42
CA GLN A 130 -3.96 -11.07 -11.47
C GLN A 130 -4.06 -10.06 -10.32
N LEU A 131 -4.39 -8.81 -10.60
CA LEU A 131 -4.60 -7.78 -9.58
C LEU A 131 -5.75 -8.17 -8.64
N ALA A 132 -6.91 -8.58 -9.18
CA ALA A 132 -8.04 -9.04 -8.37
C ALA A 132 -7.62 -10.16 -7.42
N LYS A 133 -7.00 -11.21 -7.94
CA LYS A 133 -6.52 -12.35 -7.13
C LYS A 133 -5.56 -11.91 -6.02
N THR A 134 -4.65 -10.98 -6.32
CA THR A 134 -3.70 -10.46 -5.35
C THR A 134 -4.41 -9.71 -4.21
N LEU A 135 -5.36 -8.83 -4.55
CA LEU A 135 -6.10 -8.04 -3.57
C LEU A 135 -7.04 -8.89 -2.71
N GLU A 136 -7.75 -9.85 -3.32
CA GLU A 136 -8.61 -10.80 -2.60
C GLU A 136 -7.82 -11.61 -1.57
N ALA A 137 -6.66 -12.13 -1.98
CA ALA A 137 -5.80 -12.91 -1.09
C ALA A 137 -5.23 -12.05 0.05
N PHE A 138 -4.87 -10.80 -0.23
CA PHE A 138 -4.35 -9.89 0.80
C PHE A 138 -5.42 -9.43 1.77
N ASP A 139 -6.63 -9.06 1.30
CA ASP A 139 -7.74 -8.74 2.20
C ASP A 139 -8.10 -9.91 3.11
N ALA A 140 -8.15 -11.14 2.55
CA ALA A 140 -8.39 -12.34 3.33
C ALA A 140 -7.27 -12.60 4.38
N TYR A 141 -6.00 -12.33 4.03
CA TYR A 141 -4.89 -12.39 4.98
C TYR A 141 -5.07 -11.40 6.14
N LEU A 142 -5.39 -10.13 5.83
CA LEU A 142 -5.59 -9.09 6.85
C LEU A 142 -6.66 -9.52 7.88
N TRP A 143 -7.82 -9.93 7.43
CA TRP A 143 -8.94 -10.32 8.31
C TRP A 143 -8.70 -11.63 9.07
N ARG A 144 -7.88 -12.52 8.55
CA ARG A 144 -7.50 -13.74 9.27
C ARG A 144 -6.46 -13.50 10.35
N VAL A 145 -5.55 -12.56 10.15
CA VAL A 145 -4.35 -12.41 10.98
C VAL A 145 -4.38 -11.15 11.83
N ARG A 146 -4.91 -10.05 11.31
CA ARG A 146 -4.81 -8.71 11.92
C ARG A 146 -6.10 -8.23 12.60
N ASP A 147 -7.05 -9.11 12.82
CA ASP A 147 -8.19 -8.95 13.74
C ASP A 147 -8.01 -10.01 14.85
N SER A 148 -6.97 -9.85 15.67
CA SER A 148 -6.50 -10.92 16.57
C SER A 148 -7.38 -11.11 17.80
N ASP A 149 -8.14 -10.08 18.18
CA ASP A 149 -9.11 -10.11 19.30
C ASP A 149 -10.56 -10.30 18.81
N GLY A 150 -10.80 -10.26 17.50
CA GLY A 150 -12.12 -10.46 16.89
C GLY A 150 -13.08 -9.30 17.09
N ASP A 151 -12.59 -8.09 17.36
CA ASP A 151 -13.42 -6.92 17.57
C ASP A 151 -13.90 -6.28 16.25
N GLY A 152 -13.41 -6.76 15.10
CA GLY A 152 -13.73 -6.27 13.76
C GLY A 152 -12.96 -5.02 13.36
N CYS A 153 -11.84 -4.71 14.03
CA CYS A 153 -10.91 -3.65 13.66
C CYS A 153 -9.51 -4.20 13.48
N LEU A 154 -8.95 -4.01 12.30
CA LEU A 154 -7.62 -4.52 11.96
C LEU A 154 -6.52 -3.78 12.72
N GLU A 155 -5.42 -4.49 12.98
CA GLU A 155 -4.40 -4.09 13.93
C GLU A 155 -3.03 -3.86 13.30
N THR A 156 -2.25 -2.93 13.90
CA THR A 156 -0.81 -2.81 13.73
C THR A 156 -0.07 -3.43 14.92
N TRP A 157 1.09 -4.07 14.65
CA TRP A 157 1.84 -4.83 15.65
C TRP A 157 3.29 -4.40 15.80
N CYS A 158 3.83 -3.61 14.88
CA CYS A 158 5.20 -3.11 14.95
C CYS A 158 5.31 -1.66 14.45
N LYS A 159 6.46 -1.02 14.73
CA LYS A 159 6.70 0.39 14.40
C LYS A 159 6.62 0.72 12.91
N TYR A 160 6.88 -0.28 12.07
CA TYR A 160 6.92 -0.12 10.61
C TYR A 160 5.74 -0.78 9.88
N ASP A 161 4.63 -1.07 10.56
CA ASP A 161 3.42 -1.58 9.91
C ASP A 161 2.68 -0.49 9.11
N THR A 162 2.94 0.78 9.42
CA THR A 162 2.46 1.94 8.66
C THR A 162 3.65 2.74 8.14
N GLY A 163 3.49 3.68 7.25
CA GLY A 163 4.57 4.60 6.84
C GLY A 163 4.93 5.65 7.90
N GLU A 164 4.37 5.56 9.08
CA GLU A 164 4.52 6.52 10.17
C GLU A 164 5.63 6.08 11.15
N ASP A 165 6.85 6.10 10.66
CA ASP A 165 8.03 5.70 11.41
C ASP A 165 8.19 6.53 12.69
N HIS A 166 8.53 5.85 13.80
CA HIS A 166 8.75 6.46 15.12
C HIS A 166 7.54 7.19 15.74
N ALA A 167 6.33 6.94 15.28
CA ALA A 167 5.13 7.48 15.93
C ALA A 167 5.07 7.05 17.41
N MET A 168 4.70 7.98 18.27
CA MET A 168 4.67 7.77 19.74
C MET A 168 3.80 6.59 20.16
N ARG A 169 2.77 6.27 19.39
CA ARG A 169 1.88 5.12 19.62
C ARG A 169 2.60 3.77 19.60
N TYR A 170 3.78 3.69 18.98
CA TYR A 170 4.62 2.49 18.88
C TYR A 170 5.83 2.51 19.80
N ALA A 171 5.86 3.34 20.85
CA ALA A 171 7.06 3.58 21.67
C ALA A 171 7.71 2.30 22.21
N ASP A 172 6.93 1.30 22.61
CA ASP A 172 7.40 0.00 23.11
C ASP A 172 7.10 -1.19 22.17
N ALA A 173 6.62 -0.90 20.95
CA ALA A 173 6.42 -1.92 19.94
C ALA A 173 7.76 -2.39 19.36
N PRO A 174 7.87 -3.63 18.87
CA PRO A 174 9.05 -4.09 18.14
C PRO A 174 9.25 -3.27 16.86
N ASP A 175 10.49 -3.15 16.38
CA ASP A 175 10.78 -2.51 15.10
C ASP A 175 10.21 -3.34 13.93
N PRO A 176 10.71 -4.55 13.62
CA PRO A 176 10.06 -5.51 12.75
C PRO A 176 9.32 -6.57 13.55
N TRP A 177 8.32 -7.21 12.92
CA TRP A 177 7.60 -8.33 13.50
C TRP A 177 7.14 -9.29 12.41
N GLU A 178 7.66 -10.53 12.41
CA GLU A 178 7.38 -11.51 11.36
C GLU A 178 6.28 -12.53 11.72
N GLU A 179 5.98 -12.66 13.01
CA GLU A 179 5.00 -13.66 13.47
C GLU A 179 3.57 -13.29 13.11
N GLU A 180 2.69 -14.29 13.06
CA GLU A 180 1.26 -14.13 12.76
C GLU A 180 0.41 -14.06 14.04
N THR A 181 1.04 -13.73 15.15
CA THR A 181 0.40 -13.43 16.45
C THR A 181 0.96 -12.13 17.00
N PRO A 182 0.15 -11.33 17.73
CA PRO A 182 0.62 -10.07 18.27
C PRO A 182 1.82 -10.24 19.20
N PRO A 183 2.77 -9.28 19.21
CA PRO A 183 3.88 -9.29 20.16
C PRO A 183 3.38 -9.18 21.59
N GLN A 184 4.00 -9.93 22.50
CA GLN A 184 3.66 -9.93 23.91
C GLN A 184 4.50 -8.91 24.69
N GLY A 185 3.97 -8.42 25.81
CA GLY A 185 4.70 -7.52 26.71
C GLY A 185 4.66 -6.04 26.35
N CYS A 186 4.12 -5.67 25.19
CA CYS A 186 3.94 -4.28 24.81
C CYS A 186 2.81 -3.61 25.59
N THR A 187 2.88 -2.31 25.81
CA THR A 187 1.86 -1.54 26.54
C THR A 187 0.61 -1.32 25.69
N ALA A 188 0.79 -0.90 24.43
CA ALA A 188 -0.30 -0.52 23.54
C ALA A 188 -0.64 -1.57 22.48
N VAL A 189 0.34 -2.28 21.95
CA VAL A 189 0.18 -3.26 20.86
C VAL A 189 -0.50 -4.56 21.36
N PRO A 190 -1.43 -5.18 20.60
CA PRO A 190 -1.92 -4.77 19.28
C PRO A 190 -2.72 -3.47 19.31
N ILE A 191 -2.59 -2.67 18.25
CA ILE A 191 -3.29 -1.39 18.13
C ILE A 191 -4.34 -1.52 17.04
N ALA A 192 -5.63 -1.37 17.38
CA ALA A 192 -6.70 -1.23 16.42
C ALA A 192 -6.47 0.06 15.60
N SER A 193 -6.20 -0.08 14.31
CA SER A 193 -5.56 0.95 13.51
C SER A 193 -6.39 1.39 12.31
N MET A 194 -6.58 2.70 12.19
CA MET A 194 -7.20 3.29 11.00
C MET A 194 -6.38 3.00 9.72
N ASP A 195 -5.04 2.87 9.83
CA ASP A 195 -4.17 2.60 8.69
C ASP A 195 -4.47 1.23 8.09
N VAL A 196 -4.46 0.16 8.91
CA VAL A 196 -4.70 -1.21 8.40
C VAL A 196 -6.16 -1.39 7.98
N MET A 197 -7.11 -0.74 8.65
CA MET A 197 -8.49 -0.66 8.18
C MET A 197 -8.56 -0.02 6.78
N SER A 198 -7.81 1.06 6.56
CA SER A 198 -7.74 1.71 5.23
C SER A 198 -7.11 0.79 4.16
N TYR A 199 -6.18 -0.10 4.51
CA TYR A 199 -5.63 -1.08 3.56
C TYR A 199 -6.71 -2.05 3.07
N SER A 200 -7.53 -2.59 3.98
CA SER A 200 -8.67 -3.43 3.62
C SER A 200 -9.73 -2.65 2.82
N TYR A 201 -10.05 -1.43 3.25
CA TYR A 201 -10.98 -0.57 2.53
C TYR A 201 -10.55 -0.37 1.08
N ALA A 202 -9.29 0.04 0.85
CA ALA A 202 -8.73 0.26 -0.49
C ALA A 202 -8.74 -1.02 -1.35
N CYS A 203 -8.43 -2.19 -0.76
CA CYS A 203 -8.55 -3.47 -1.47
C CYS A 203 -9.99 -3.71 -1.93
N ARG A 204 -10.96 -3.53 -1.05
CA ARG A 204 -12.39 -3.84 -1.30
C ARG A 204 -13.02 -2.88 -2.30
N GLU A 205 -12.71 -1.58 -2.21
CA GLU A 205 -13.15 -0.58 -3.20
C GLU A 205 -12.59 -0.90 -4.59
N THR A 206 -11.28 -1.22 -4.67
CA THR A 206 -10.67 -1.59 -5.95
C THR A 206 -11.23 -2.90 -6.50
N LEU A 207 -11.53 -3.89 -5.65
CA LEU A 207 -12.19 -5.14 -6.07
C LEU A 207 -13.61 -4.90 -6.57
N ALA A 208 -14.37 -4.00 -5.96
CA ALA A 208 -15.68 -3.59 -6.46
C ALA A 208 -15.56 -2.94 -7.85
N GLU A 209 -14.56 -2.10 -8.07
CA GLU A 209 -14.32 -1.47 -9.37
C GLU A 209 -13.87 -2.52 -10.42
N ILE A 210 -13.00 -3.46 -10.06
CA ILE A 210 -12.60 -4.57 -10.95
C ILE A 210 -13.82 -5.42 -11.35
N ALA A 211 -14.71 -5.75 -10.41
CA ALA A 211 -15.93 -6.47 -10.69
C ALA A 211 -16.85 -5.67 -11.64
N ARG A 212 -16.99 -4.37 -11.44
CA ARG A 212 -17.71 -3.47 -12.35
C ARG A 212 -17.12 -3.48 -13.77
N ILE A 213 -15.80 -3.41 -13.91
CA ILE A 213 -15.10 -3.48 -15.21
C ILE A 213 -15.35 -4.82 -15.90
N SER A 214 -15.38 -5.90 -15.12
CA SER A 214 -15.62 -7.26 -15.62
C SER A 214 -17.10 -7.57 -15.90
N GLY A 215 -18.01 -6.66 -15.55
CA GLY A 215 -19.46 -6.84 -15.75
C GLY A 215 -20.11 -7.78 -14.72
N ASP A 216 -19.44 -8.08 -13.61
CA ASP A 216 -19.97 -8.90 -12.51
C ASP A 216 -20.64 -8.02 -11.44
N ALA A 217 -21.94 -7.77 -11.66
CA ALA A 217 -22.73 -6.92 -10.77
C ALA A 217 -22.92 -7.52 -9.36
N GLU A 218 -22.92 -8.84 -9.24
CA GLU A 218 -23.06 -9.52 -7.94
C GLU A 218 -21.77 -9.34 -7.12
N ALA A 219 -20.61 -9.65 -7.68
CA ALA A 219 -19.33 -9.44 -7.03
C ALA A 219 -19.10 -7.96 -6.70
N GLN A 220 -19.49 -7.04 -7.60
CA GLN A 220 -19.43 -5.60 -7.33
C GLN A 220 -20.20 -5.23 -6.08
N ALA A 221 -21.47 -5.65 -5.98
CA ALA A 221 -22.31 -5.36 -4.82
C ALA A 221 -21.76 -5.97 -3.52
N GLN A 222 -21.23 -7.19 -3.59
CA GLN A 222 -20.61 -7.86 -2.43
C GLN A 222 -19.37 -7.12 -1.93
N TRP A 223 -18.47 -6.73 -2.83
CA TRP A 223 -17.25 -5.99 -2.44
C TRP A 223 -17.55 -4.59 -1.93
N ALA A 224 -18.47 -3.87 -2.57
CA ALA A 224 -18.93 -2.56 -2.09
C ALA A 224 -19.56 -2.65 -0.68
N ALA A 225 -20.36 -3.69 -0.41
CA ALA A 225 -20.91 -3.91 0.93
C ALA A 225 -19.81 -4.20 1.98
N LYS A 226 -18.79 -4.99 1.62
CA LYS A 226 -17.66 -5.26 2.50
C LYS A 226 -16.83 -3.99 2.76
N ALA A 227 -16.59 -3.15 1.74
CA ALA A 227 -15.93 -1.86 1.91
C ALA A 227 -16.72 -0.93 2.83
N LYS A 228 -18.04 -0.85 2.63
CA LYS A 228 -18.92 -0.06 3.50
C LYS A 228 -18.87 -0.52 4.95
N ALA A 229 -18.80 -1.82 5.20
CA ALA A 229 -18.70 -2.37 6.56
C ALA A 229 -17.39 -1.93 7.25
N VAL A 230 -16.26 -1.88 6.52
CA VAL A 230 -15.00 -1.33 7.03
C VAL A 230 -15.16 0.14 7.39
N GLN A 231 -15.71 0.94 6.48
CA GLN A 231 -15.96 2.37 6.71
C GLN A 231 -16.83 2.59 7.94
N ASP A 232 -17.93 1.82 8.08
CA ASP A 232 -18.85 1.95 9.21
C ASP A 232 -18.17 1.59 10.53
N LYS A 233 -17.32 0.55 10.55
CA LYS A 233 -16.52 0.21 11.72
C LYS A 233 -15.54 1.33 12.06
N MET A 234 -14.82 1.89 11.08
CA MET A 234 -13.91 3.01 11.32
C MET A 234 -14.63 4.21 11.93
N VAL A 235 -15.78 4.58 11.35
CA VAL A 235 -16.57 5.72 11.85
C VAL A 235 -17.14 5.45 13.25
N SER A 236 -17.69 4.28 13.50
CA SER A 236 -18.32 3.97 14.80
C SER A 236 -17.33 3.71 15.92
N TYR A 237 -16.10 3.31 15.59
CA TYR A 237 -15.14 2.83 16.58
C TYR A 237 -13.91 3.74 16.75
N LEU A 238 -13.39 4.32 15.66
CA LEU A 238 -12.17 5.14 15.68
C LEU A 238 -12.45 6.64 15.62
N TRP A 239 -13.60 7.07 15.06
CA TRP A 239 -13.92 8.48 14.93
C TRP A 239 -14.32 9.11 16.27
N ASP A 240 -13.82 10.32 16.54
CA ASP A 240 -14.18 11.14 17.71
C ASP A 240 -14.82 12.44 17.22
N ASP A 241 -16.14 12.56 17.39
CA ASP A 241 -16.93 13.73 16.97
C ASP A 241 -16.47 15.01 17.67
N ALA A 242 -16.11 14.93 18.94
CA ALA A 242 -15.70 16.10 19.71
C ALA A 242 -14.36 16.68 19.23
N ARG A 243 -13.49 15.82 18.68
CA ARG A 243 -12.17 16.19 18.16
C ARG A 243 -12.13 16.32 16.65
N GLY A 244 -13.14 15.81 15.94
CA GLY A 244 -13.21 15.80 14.47
C GLY A 244 -12.04 15.03 13.83
N ALA A 245 -11.65 13.88 14.41
CA ALA A 245 -10.53 13.07 13.93
C ALA A 245 -10.70 11.59 14.30
N MET A 246 -10.03 10.71 13.56
CA MET A 246 -9.87 9.31 13.94
C MET A 246 -8.73 9.15 14.94
N PHE A 247 -8.89 8.19 15.85
CA PHE A 247 -7.89 7.80 16.84
C PHE A 247 -7.84 6.28 16.92
N ASP A 248 -6.64 5.75 16.87
CA ASP A 248 -6.39 4.34 17.11
C ASP A 248 -6.79 3.95 18.56
N ARG A 249 -6.94 2.64 18.79
CA ARG A 249 -7.18 2.11 20.12
C ARG A 249 -6.09 1.14 20.53
N ASP A 250 -5.69 1.21 21.78
CA ASP A 250 -4.72 0.27 22.36
C ASP A 250 -5.33 -1.13 22.57
N LYS A 251 -4.51 -2.10 22.96
CA LYS A 251 -4.92 -3.48 23.27
C LYS A 251 -6.00 -3.64 24.33
N ASN A 252 -6.33 -2.58 25.06
CA ASN A 252 -7.41 -2.55 26.04
C ASN A 252 -8.60 -1.75 25.53
N HIS A 253 -8.65 -1.45 24.23
CA HIS A 253 -9.66 -0.66 23.51
C HIS A 253 -9.76 0.80 23.95
N ASN A 254 -8.76 1.33 24.68
CA ASN A 254 -8.74 2.74 25.04
C ASN A 254 -8.31 3.59 23.84
N GLN A 255 -9.00 4.71 23.65
CA GLN A 255 -8.65 5.67 22.62
C GLN A 255 -7.24 6.24 22.87
N MET A 256 -6.39 6.19 21.87
CA MET A 256 -5.03 6.71 21.92
C MET A 256 -5.02 8.18 21.51
N LEU A 257 -4.88 9.06 22.48
CA LEU A 257 -4.92 10.52 22.26
C LEU A 257 -3.62 11.11 21.69
N TRP A 258 -2.63 10.28 21.37
CA TRP A 258 -1.39 10.67 20.73
C TRP A 258 -1.66 10.94 19.26
N ARG A 259 -1.70 12.20 18.87
CA ARG A 259 -1.83 12.56 17.46
C ARG A 259 -0.54 12.21 16.73
N SER A 260 -0.67 11.38 15.70
CA SER A 260 0.31 11.40 14.66
C SER A 260 0.13 12.66 13.79
N ALA A 261 1.22 13.20 13.27
CA ALA A 261 1.17 14.38 12.40
C ALA A 261 0.43 14.10 11.08
N LEU A 262 0.28 12.84 10.70
CA LEU A 262 -0.34 12.38 9.45
C LEU A 262 -1.88 12.26 9.49
N SER A 263 -2.50 12.34 10.67
CA SER A 263 -3.96 12.22 10.79
C SER A 263 -4.78 13.33 10.08
N ARG A 264 -4.12 14.23 9.37
CA ARG A 264 -4.76 15.32 8.62
C ARG A 264 -4.77 15.16 7.09
N SER A 265 -4.12 14.15 6.53
CA SER A 265 -3.82 14.16 5.09
C SER A 265 -4.29 12.97 4.27
N THR A 266 -4.99 12.02 4.84
CA THR A 266 -5.45 10.83 4.10
C THR A 266 -6.94 10.59 4.26
N CYS A 267 -7.72 11.54 3.80
CA CYS A 267 -9.14 11.33 3.48
C CYS A 267 -9.41 11.90 2.12
#